data_888d2a679ad9843b3b2e6635ffe32eac
#
_entry.id   888d2a679ad9843b3b2e6635ffe32eac
#
_cell.length_a   1.000
_cell.length_b   1.000
_cell.length_c   1.000
_cell.angle_alpha   90.00
_cell.angle_beta   90.00
_cell.angle_gamma   90.00
#
_symmetry.space_group_name_H-M   'P 1'
#
loop_
_entity.id
_entity.type
_entity.pdbx_description
1 polymer ?
#
loop_
_entity_poly.entity_id
_entity_poly.type
_entity_poly.pdbx_seq_one_letter_code
_entity_poly.pdbx_strand_id
1 'polypeptide(L)'
;MSDLRRELLSGVRRELIEALDRDERAVIEAATGEMGNKPDAVKLGWLKMRTKEPWTKQRYTVTVTRALEKLRRMVDAEDGAGE
;
A
#
# COMPACT_ATOMS: atom_id res chain seq x y z
N MET A 1 0.90 -1.60 16.27
CA MET A 1 0.31 -2.05 15.02
C MET A 1 0.71 -1.20 13.83
N SER A 2 0.74 0.11 14.01
CA SER A 2 1.28 0.99 12.99
C SER A 2 2.74 0.72 12.68
N ASP A 3 3.47 0.15 13.64
CA ASP A 3 4.90 -0.10 13.50
C ASP A 3 5.21 -1.19 12.46
N LEU A 4 4.39 -2.24 12.40
CA LEU A 4 4.59 -3.29 11.42
C LEU A 4 4.41 -2.76 9.99
N ARG A 5 3.39 -1.92 9.79
CA ARG A 5 3.17 -1.28 8.50
C ARG A 5 4.34 -0.39 8.13
N ARG A 6 4.81 0.41 9.11
CA ARG A 6 5.93 1.32 8.89
C ARG A 6 7.21 0.57 8.57
N GLU A 7 7.49 -0.52 9.29
CA GLU A 7 8.65 -1.36 9.02
C GLU A 7 8.60 -1.98 7.63
N LEU A 8 7.45 -2.52 7.26
CA LEU A 8 7.26 -3.09 5.93
C LEU A 8 7.53 -2.05 4.85
N LEU A 9 6.96 -0.86 5.01
CA LEU A 9 7.06 0.17 3.99
C LEU A 9 8.42 0.85 3.96
N SER A 10 9.10 0.98 5.10
CA SER A 10 10.43 1.57 5.14
C SER A 10 11.49 0.61 4.61
N GLY A 11 11.26 -0.70 4.75
CA GLY A 11 12.19 -1.70 4.23
C GLY A 11 11.87 -2.16 2.83
N VAL A 12 10.76 -1.71 2.25
CA VAL A 12 10.34 -2.15 0.92
C VAL A 12 11.01 -1.29 -0.15
N ARG A 13 11.68 -1.95 -1.07
CA ARG A 13 12.29 -1.26 -2.20
C ARG A 13 11.23 -0.85 -3.21
N ARG A 14 11.53 0.21 -3.96
CA ARG A 14 10.61 0.72 -4.97
C ARG A 14 10.19 -0.36 -5.97
N GLU A 15 11.09 -1.26 -6.30
CA GLU A 15 10.82 -2.35 -7.24
C GLU A 15 9.69 -3.25 -6.77
N LEU A 16 9.60 -3.49 -5.46
CA LEU A 16 8.52 -4.30 -4.90
C LEU A 16 7.17 -3.60 -5.03
N ILE A 17 7.17 -2.29 -4.82
CA ILE A 17 5.96 -1.50 -4.97
C ILE A 17 5.53 -1.47 -6.43
N GLU A 18 6.46 -1.38 -7.36
CA GLU A 18 6.17 -1.38 -8.79
C GLU A 18 5.61 -2.70 -9.27
N ALA A 19 5.87 -3.80 -8.54
CA ALA A 19 5.32 -5.11 -8.86
C ALA A 19 3.84 -5.23 -8.48
N LEU A 20 3.32 -4.29 -7.71
CA LEU A 20 1.91 -4.29 -7.32
C LEU A 20 1.04 -3.80 -8.46
N ASP A 21 -0.24 -4.17 -8.41
CA ASP A 21 -1.23 -3.65 -9.35
C ASP A 21 -1.39 -2.14 -9.18
N ARG A 22 -1.94 -1.50 -10.19
CA ARG A 22 -2.17 -0.06 -10.18
C ARG A 22 -2.93 0.41 -8.94
N ASP A 23 -4.02 -0.28 -8.58
CA ASP A 23 -4.83 0.08 -7.43
C ASP A 23 -4.05 -0.13 -6.13
N GLU A 24 -3.31 -1.23 -6.05
CA GLU A 24 -2.50 -1.55 -4.89
C GLU A 24 -1.40 -0.51 -4.67
N ARG A 25 -0.75 -0.10 -5.75
CA ARG A 25 0.26 0.96 -5.66
C ARG A 25 -0.36 2.27 -5.18
N ALA A 26 -1.53 2.60 -5.72
CA ALA A 26 -2.20 3.84 -5.36
C ALA A 26 -2.55 3.88 -3.86
N VAL A 27 -3.07 2.76 -3.31
CA VAL A 27 -3.42 2.74 -1.89
C VAL A 27 -2.17 2.76 -1.00
N ILE A 28 -1.08 2.15 -1.43
CA ILE A 28 0.17 2.23 -0.67
C ILE A 28 0.67 3.67 -0.64
N GLU A 29 0.61 4.38 -1.76
CA GLU A 29 0.97 5.79 -1.80
C GLU A 29 0.07 6.62 -0.87
N ALA A 30 -1.24 6.32 -0.85
CA ALA A 30 -2.16 7.02 0.04
C ALA A 30 -1.93 6.70 1.51
N ALA A 31 -1.44 5.49 1.81
CA ALA A 31 -1.20 5.07 3.18
C ALA A 31 0.16 5.52 3.71
N THR A 32 1.04 5.98 2.82
CA THR A 32 2.38 6.43 3.18
C THR A 32 2.58 7.88 2.73
N GLY A 33 3.68 8.47 3.10
CA GLY A 33 3.96 9.84 2.72
C GLY A 33 3.01 10.83 3.37
N GLU A 34 2.81 11.96 2.71
CA GLU A 34 1.99 13.04 3.25
C GLU A 34 0.53 12.64 3.42
N MET A 35 0.02 11.82 2.51
CA MET A 35 -1.37 11.39 2.56
C MET A 35 -1.65 10.43 3.72
N GLY A 36 -0.62 9.78 4.26
CA GLY A 36 -0.78 8.83 5.34
C GLY A 36 -1.41 9.41 6.60
N ASN A 37 -1.25 10.71 6.81
CA ASN A 37 -1.78 11.41 7.98
C ASN A 37 -3.13 12.07 7.74
N LYS A 38 -3.67 11.96 6.53
CA LYS A 38 -4.94 12.60 6.19
C LYS A 38 -6.13 11.71 6.57
N PRO A 39 -7.31 12.31 6.81
CA PRO A 39 -8.52 11.54 7.07
C PRO A 39 -8.88 10.62 5.89
N ASP A 40 -9.62 9.56 6.17
CA ASP A 40 -10.01 8.59 5.14
C ASP A 40 -10.75 9.25 3.97
N ALA A 41 -11.64 10.20 4.25
CA ALA A 41 -12.38 10.89 3.21
C ALA A 41 -11.44 11.58 2.21
N VAL A 42 -10.36 12.17 2.70
CA VAL A 42 -9.38 12.84 1.86
C VAL A 42 -8.62 11.82 1.03
N LYS A 43 -8.22 10.70 1.65
CA LYS A 43 -7.53 9.63 0.94
C LYS A 43 -8.39 9.06 -0.19
N LEU A 44 -9.67 8.83 0.09
CA LEU A 44 -10.58 8.30 -0.91
C LEU A 44 -10.77 9.26 -2.08
N GLY A 45 -10.87 10.55 -1.79
CA GLY A 45 -10.95 11.57 -2.83
C GLY A 45 -9.70 11.60 -3.69
N TRP A 46 -8.52 11.50 -3.08
CA TRP A 46 -7.26 11.46 -3.79
C TRP A 46 -7.17 10.23 -4.68
N LEU A 47 -7.58 9.07 -4.16
CA LEU A 47 -7.58 7.83 -4.93
C LEU A 47 -8.51 7.92 -6.13
N LYS A 48 -9.69 8.53 -5.96
CA LYS A 48 -10.64 8.73 -7.04
C LYS A 48 -10.01 9.56 -8.16
N MET A 49 -9.31 10.61 -7.81
CA MET A 49 -8.63 11.45 -8.80
C MET A 49 -7.48 10.72 -9.46
N ARG A 50 -6.73 9.94 -8.70
CA ARG A 50 -5.55 9.23 -9.19
C ARG A 50 -5.91 8.09 -10.14
N THR A 51 -6.93 7.30 -9.79
CA THR A 51 -7.32 6.12 -10.57
C THR A 51 -8.50 6.38 -11.49
N LYS A 52 -9.20 7.51 -11.31
CA LYS A 52 -10.41 7.87 -12.05
C LYS A 52 -11.53 6.86 -11.85
N GLU A 53 -11.54 6.21 -10.71
CA GLU A 53 -12.57 5.25 -10.31
C GLU A 53 -13.09 5.61 -8.94
N PRO A 54 -14.37 5.26 -8.63
CA PRO A 54 -14.91 5.53 -7.30
C PRO A 54 -14.25 4.62 -6.27
N TRP A 55 -14.01 5.18 -5.10
CA TRP A 55 -13.41 4.45 -3.99
C TRP A 55 -14.30 4.54 -2.76
N THR A 56 -14.48 3.40 -2.09
CA THR A 56 -15.19 3.32 -0.82
C THR A 56 -14.18 2.95 0.26
N LYS A 57 -14.55 3.18 1.52
CA LYS A 57 -13.72 2.82 2.65
C LYS A 57 -13.44 1.31 2.65
N GLN A 58 -14.47 0.52 2.33
CA GLN A 58 -14.32 -0.94 2.26
C GLN A 58 -13.33 -1.35 1.19
N ARG A 59 -13.47 -0.80 -0.01
CA ARG A 59 -12.55 -1.09 -1.11
C ARG A 59 -11.12 -0.70 -0.73
N TYR A 60 -10.95 0.46 -0.12
CA TYR A 60 -9.66 0.94 0.33
C TYR A 60 -9.02 -0.04 1.31
N THR A 61 -9.77 -0.44 2.35
CA THR A 61 -9.27 -1.36 3.37
C THR A 61 -8.87 -2.71 2.78
N VAL A 62 -9.72 -3.27 1.91
CA VAL A 62 -9.43 -4.55 1.26
C VAL A 62 -8.18 -4.44 0.39
N THR A 63 -8.07 -3.38 -0.37
CA THR A 63 -6.94 -3.18 -1.28
C THR A 63 -5.63 -2.98 -0.51
N VAL A 64 -5.66 -2.21 0.57
CA VAL A 64 -4.49 -2.00 1.43
C VAL A 64 -4.03 -3.35 2.02
N THR A 65 -4.97 -4.12 2.54
CA THR A 65 -4.66 -5.43 3.13
C THR A 65 -4.01 -6.35 2.10
N ARG A 66 -4.57 -6.39 0.90
CA ARG A 66 -4.04 -7.20 -0.19
C ARG A 66 -2.63 -6.75 -0.57
N ALA A 67 -2.43 -5.45 -0.69
CA ALA A 67 -1.13 -4.90 -1.05
C ALA A 67 -0.07 -5.23 0.00
N LEU A 68 -0.42 -5.08 1.27
CA LEU A 68 0.51 -5.37 2.36
C LEU A 68 0.85 -6.86 2.41
N GLU A 69 -0.11 -7.73 2.17
CA GLU A 69 0.14 -9.17 2.11
C GLU A 69 1.10 -9.53 0.97
N LYS A 70 0.91 -8.93 -0.20
CA LYS A 70 1.80 -9.16 -1.33
C LYS A 70 3.22 -8.68 -1.03
N LEU A 71 3.34 -7.50 -0.44
CA LEU A 71 4.65 -6.97 -0.08
C LEU A 71 5.34 -7.86 0.94
N ARG A 72 4.59 -8.34 1.92
CA ARG A 72 5.13 -9.22 2.94
C ARG A 72 5.66 -10.52 2.32
N ARG A 73 4.89 -11.11 1.40
CA ARG A 73 5.33 -12.32 0.71
C ARG A 73 6.60 -12.09 -0.11
N MET A 74 6.67 -10.95 -0.77
CA MET A 74 7.86 -10.62 -1.57
C MET A 74 9.09 -10.43 -0.69
N VAL A 75 8.93 -9.76 0.46
CA VAL A 75 10.04 -9.58 1.40
C VAL A 75 10.48 -10.92 1.98
N ASP A 76 9.52 -11.75 2.37
CA ASP A 76 9.82 -13.07 2.92
C ASP A 76 10.51 -13.94 1.88
N ALA A 77 10.11 -13.86 0.62
CA ALA A 77 10.75 -14.62 -0.45
C ALA A 77 12.19 -14.15 -0.68
N GLU A 78 12.46 -12.86 -0.58
CA GLU A 78 13.83 -12.36 -0.69
C GLU A 78 14.70 -12.85 0.46
N ASP A 79 14.18 -12.79 1.68
CA ASP A 79 14.90 -13.25 2.86
C ASP A 79 15.15 -14.76 2.77
N GLY A 80 14.15 -15.52 2.34
CA GLY A 80 14.29 -16.96 2.17
C GLY A 80 15.28 -17.33 1.09
N ALA A 81 15.34 -16.54 0.02
CA ALA A 81 16.27 -16.78 -1.06
C ALA A 81 17.72 -16.50 -0.67
N GLY A 82 17.90 -15.65 0.37
CA GLY A 82 19.24 -15.31 0.84
C GLY A 82 19.88 -16.35 1.73
N GLU A 83 19.14 -17.36 2.08
CA GLU A 83 19.63 -18.46 2.90
C GLU A 83 20.00 -19.61 2.01
#